data_48c8b239d1f95751d5d03b6e8d4b546c
#
_entry.id   48c8b239d1f95751d5d03b6e8d4b546c
#
_cell.length_a   1.000
_cell.length_b   1.000
_cell.length_c   1.000
_cell.angle_alpha   90.00
_cell.angle_beta   90.00
_cell.angle_gamma   90.00
#
_symmetry.space_group_name_H-M   'P 1'
#
loop_
_entity.id
_entity.type
_entity.pdbx_description
1 polymer ?
#
loop_
_entity_poly.entity_id
_entity_poly.type
_entity_poly.pdbx_seq_one_letter_code
_entity_poly.pdbx_strand_id
1 'polypeptide(L)'
;VVSESLARCLAKISGDGYLYSTYIRYNNTCKVLREEFKKDITNEFGNVHFTEGVVNSGTPFVHVTRKNIVKVFLKHLPDFRSDFIYIPPSVRRSSRRIQKEYLRAFYDDEGSPSLKLAYKTREWKRCIALTSNSYRILEEIKSFLEYLSQIHSNKIIRTKPHSNYDXSYVLTITGKKNFIKFQRHIGFKHPRKIKKLQLLLDSYNATSRNKAAFEKLKNELARPPK
;
A
#
# COMPACT_ATOMS: atom_id res chain seq x y z
N VAL A 1 -23.37 -1.88 4.19
CA VAL A 1 -22.73 -1.21 3.05
C VAL A 1 -21.45 -0.55 3.53
N VAL A 2 -20.35 -0.76 2.82
CA VAL A 2 -19.04 -0.18 3.14
C VAL A 2 -18.87 1.11 2.33
N SER A 3 -18.52 2.20 3.03
CA SER A 3 -18.18 3.46 2.39
C SER A 3 -16.72 3.44 1.89
N GLU A 4 -16.36 4.38 1.04
CA GLU A 4 -14.97 4.56 0.64
C GLU A 4 -14.08 4.83 1.86
N SER A 5 -14.57 5.70 2.77
CA SER A 5 -13.82 6.04 3.99
C SER A 5 -13.55 4.82 4.85
N LEU A 6 -14.56 3.98 5.06
CA LEU A 6 -14.38 2.77 5.87
C LEU A 6 -13.47 1.77 5.15
N ALA A 7 -13.61 1.61 3.84
CA ALA A 7 -12.75 0.69 3.08
C ALA A 7 -11.27 1.08 3.21
N ARG A 8 -10.96 2.38 3.11
CA ARG A 8 -9.58 2.83 3.29
C ARG A 8 -9.08 2.57 4.71
N CYS A 9 -9.94 2.80 5.70
CA CYS A 9 -9.57 2.55 7.10
C CYS A 9 -9.31 1.06 7.37
N LEU A 10 -10.15 0.19 6.81
CA LEU A 10 -9.96 -1.27 6.94
C LEU A 10 -8.62 -1.68 6.34
N ALA A 11 -8.26 -1.12 5.18
CA ALA A 11 -6.98 -1.39 4.54
C ALA A 11 -5.81 -0.90 5.40
N LYS A 12 -5.92 0.33 5.94
CA LYS A 12 -4.85 0.93 6.74
C LYS A 12 -4.59 0.16 8.03
N ILE A 13 -5.65 -0.29 8.71
CA ILE A 13 -5.46 -1.05 9.95
C ILE A 13 -4.90 -2.45 9.63
N SER A 14 -5.27 -3.01 8.48
CA SER A 14 -4.69 -4.27 8.01
C SER A 14 -3.21 -4.13 7.64
N GLY A 15 -2.80 -2.97 7.13
CA GLY A 15 -1.42 -2.70 6.73
C GLY A 15 -0.55 -2.24 7.90
N ASP A 16 -0.52 -0.95 8.12
CA ASP A 16 0.37 -0.33 9.12
C ASP A 16 -0.29 -0.08 10.46
N GLY A 17 -1.44 -0.69 10.70
CA GLY A 17 -2.18 -0.48 11.94
C GLY A 17 -2.30 -1.72 12.79
N TYR A 18 -3.01 -1.58 13.88
CA TYR A 18 -3.45 -2.70 14.67
C TYR A 18 -4.67 -2.33 15.50
N LEU A 19 -5.30 -3.37 16.02
CA LEU A 19 -6.59 -3.27 16.69
C LEU A 19 -6.54 -4.06 17.99
N TYR A 20 -6.94 -3.37 19.06
CA TYR A 20 -7.13 -3.98 20.38
C TYR A 20 -8.60 -3.89 20.77
N SER A 21 -8.95 -4.46 21.90
CA SER A 21 -10.35 -4.51 22.36
C SER A 21 -10.97 -3.12 22.54
N THR A 22 -10.17 -2.10 22.85
CA THR A 22 -10.67 -0.77 23.17
C THR A 22 -10.24 0.32 22.20
N TYR A 23 -9.29 0.04 21.29
CA TYR A 23 -8.77 1.07 20.42
C TYR A 23 -8.24 0.52 19.09
N ILE A 24 -8.12 1.42 18.11
CA ILE A 24 -7.38 1.18 16.88
C ILE A 24 -6.22 2.18 16.81
N ARG A 25 -5.15 1.79 16.17
CA ARG A 25 -3.98 2.66 16.00
C ARG A 25 -3.40 2.46 14.60
N TYR A 26 -3.10 3.58 13.94
CA TYR A 26 -2.47 3.59 12.63
C TYR A 26 -1.09 4.22 12.76
N ASN A 27 -0.05 3.46 12.42
CA ASN A 27 1.35 3.89 12.49
C ASN A 27 1.83 4.15 11.06
N ASN A 28 2.26 5.37 10.77
CA ASN A 28 2.82 5.64 9.45
C ASN A 28 3.63 6.94 9.50
N THR A 29 4.82 6.95 8.90
CA THR A 29 5.66 8.14 8.84
C THR A 29 5.08 9.21 7.91
N CYS A 30 4.23 8.81 6.97
CA CYS A 30 3.65 9.74 5.98
C CYS A 30 2.49 10.54 6.57
N LYS A 31 2.70 11.84 6.74
CA LYS A 31 1.67 12.73 7.29
C LYS A 31 0.40 12.72 6.45
N VAL A 32 0.54 12.70 5.11
CA VAL A 32 -0.62 12.70 4.21
C VAL A 32 -1.52 11.50 4.50
N LEU A 33 -0.94 10.32 4.73
CA LEU A 33 -1.72 9.12 5.02
C LEU A 33 -2.36 9.16 6.40
N ARG A 34 -1.65 9.72 7.41
CA ARG A 34 -2.23 9.86 8.74
C ARG A 34 -3.41 10.85 8.73
N GLU A 35 -3.29 11.95 7.98
CA GLU A 35 -4.39 12.90 7.84
C GLU A 35 -5.57 12.29 7.11
N GLU A 36 -5.33 11.48 6.09
CA GLU A 36 -6.41 10.75 5.41
C GLU A 36 -7.13 9.82 6.38
N PHE A 37 -6.37 9.10 7.22
CA PHE A 37 -6.98 8.20 8.22
C PHE A 37 -7.90 8.97 9.17
N LYS A 38 -7.45 10.12 9.68
CA LYS A 38 -8.27 10.94 10.58
C LYS A 38 -9.53 11.43 9.88
N LYS A 39 -9.39 11.90 8.65
CA LYS A 39 -10.53 12.38 7.87
C LYS A 39 -11.56 11.26 7.63
N ASP A 40 -11.05 10.07 7.26
CA ASP A 40 -11.92 8.92 6.98
C ASP A 40 -12.65 8.44 8.24
N ILE A 41 -11.96 8.40 9.38
CA ILE A 41 -12.60 8.04 10.66
C ILE A 41 -13.69 9.06 10.99
N THR A 42 -13.40 10.35 10.82
CA THR A 42 -14.37 11.40 11.08
C THR A 42 -15.57 11.31 10.15
N ASN A 43 -15.33 11.06 8.87
CA ASN A 43 -16.41 10.90 7.88
C ASN A 43 -17.32 9.72 8.24
N GLU A 44 -16.75 8.65 8.75
CA GLU A 44 -17.51 7.42 9.02
C GLU A 44 -18.19 7.44 10.38
N PHE A 45 -17.53 7.98 11.40
CA PHE A 45 -17.97 7.85 12.79
C PHE A 45 -18.31 9.17 13.47
N GLY A 46 -18.14 10.30 12.77
CA GLY A 46 -18.36 11.63 13.37
C GLY A 46 -17.13 12.10 14.13
N ASN A 47 -17.31 13.14 14.92
CA ASN A 47 -16.20 13.71 15.68
C ASN A 47 -15.73 12.74 16.75
N VAL A 48 -14.44 12.40 16.68
CA VAL A 48 -13.79 11.57 17.68
C VAL A 48 -12.49 12.25 18.12
N HIS A 49 -12.04 11.92 19.31
CA HIS A 49 -10.76 12.40 19.80
C HIS A 49 -9.65 11.51 19.26
N PHE A 50 -8.64 12.12 18.66
CA PHE A 50 -7.43 11.41 18.21
C PHE A 50 -6.31 11.70 19.18
N THR A 51 -5.62 10.64 19.61
CA THR A 51 -4.35 10.76 20.33
C THR A 51 -3.24 10.55 19.31
N GLU A 52 -2.27 11.44 19.27
CA GLU A 52 -1.15 11.35 18.34
C GLU A 52 0.16 11.35 19.11
N GLY A 53 1.12 10.60 18.62
CA GLY A 53 2.42 10.49 19.27
C GLY A 53 3.39 9.74 18.38
N VAL A 54 4.44 9.26 18.99
CA VAL A 54 5.53 8.56 18.30
C VAL A 54 5.85 7.31 19.11
N VAL A 55 5.91 6.16 18.45
CA VAL A 55 6.31 4.91 19.11
C VAL A 55 7.84 4.89 19.31
N ASN A 56 8.35 3.90 20.07
CA ASN A 56 9.76 3.82 20.42
C ASN A 56 10.70 3.84 19.22
N SER A 57 10.27 3.28 18.08
CA SER A 57 11.06 3.26 16.84
C SER A 57 11.11 4.61 16.14
N GLY A 58 10.36 5.62 16.62
CA GLY A 58 10.28 6.93 15.98
C GLY A 58 9.14 7.09 14.99
N THR A 59 8.31 6.06 14.80
CA THR A 59 7.21 6.14 13.86
C THR A 59 6.00 6.88 14.46
N PRO A 60 5.49 7.92 13.81
CA PRO A 60 4.27 8.60 14.26
C PRO A 60 3.05 7.70 14.20
N PHE A 61 2.10 7.94 15.11
CA PHE A 61 0.85 7.20 15.12
C PHE A 61 -0.36 8.11 15.34
N VAL A 62 -1.53 7.60 14.93
CA VAL A 62 -2.84 8.16 15.22
C VAL A 62 -3.64 7.04 15.91
N HIS A 63 -4.25 7.37 17.03
CA HIS A 63 -4.88 6.41 17.94
C HIS A 63 -6.29 6.90 18.29
N VAL A 64 -7.26 5.98 18.25
CA VAL A 64 -8.66 6.26 18.60
C VAL A 64 -9.11 5.23 19.63
N THR A 65 -9.50 5.71 20.81
CA THR A 65 -10.01 4.84 21.87
C THR A 65 -11.53 4.89 21.88
N ARG A 66 -12.16 4.03 21.09
CA ARG A 66 -13.62 3.94 20.97
C ARG A 66 -14.02 2.49 20.72
N LYS A 67 -14.65 1.87 21.72
CA LYS A 67 -15.08 0.45 21.63
C LYS A 67 -16.05 0.21 20.47
N ASN A 68 -16.95 1.15 20.22
CA ASN A 68 -17.92 0.98 19.13
C ASN A 68 -17.23 0.97 17.76
N ILE A 69 -16.14 1.71 17.59
CA ILE A 69 -15.37 1.69 16.35
C ILE A 69 -14.68 0.34 16.21
N VAL A 70 -14.07 -0.16 17.27
CA VAL A 70 -13.44 -1.47 17.26
C VAL A 70 -14.45 -2.54 16.85
N LYS A 71 -15.67 -2.49 17.40
CA LYS A 71 -16.73 -3.46 17.07
C LYS A 71 -17.08 -3.42 15.58
N VAL A 72 -17.15 -2.23 14.99
CA VAL A 72 -17.44 -2.10 13.55
C VAL A 72 -16.34 -2.76 12.72
N PHE A 73 -15.08 -2.51 13.06
CA PHE A 73 -13.95 -3.12 12.34
C PHE A 73 -14.02 -4.66 12.45
N LEU A 74 -14.31 -5.19 13.63
CA LEU A 74 -14.37 -6.64 13.84
C LEU A 74 -15.55 -7.29 13.14
N LYS A 75 -16.60 -6.55 12.81
CA LYS A 75 -17.67 -7.07 11.96
C LYS A 75 -17.21 -7.33 10.54
N HIS A 76 -16.21 -6.56 10.07
CA HIS A 76 -15.72 -6.68 8.70
C HIS A 76 -14.57 -7.67 8.57
N LEU A 77 -13.73 -7.78 9.59
CA LEU A 77 -12.60 -8.70 9.61
C LEU A 77 -12.36 -9.13 11.06
N PRO A 78 -12.44 -10.42 11.37
CA PRO A 78 -12.37 -10.87 12.78
C PRO A 78 -10.98 -10.78 13.38
N ASP A 79 -9.92 -10.68 12.56
CA ASP A 79 -8.55 -10.67 13.05
C ASP A 79 -7.71 -9.80 12.15
N PHE A 80 -7.04 -8.80 12.73
CA PHE A 80 -6.20 -7.85 11.98
C PHE A 80 -4.70 -8.16 12.14
N ARG A 81 -4.33 -9.30 12.71
CA ARG A 81 -2.91 -9.69 12.78
C ARG A 81 -2.39 -9.95 11.37
N SER A 82 -1.13 -9.58 11.13
CA SER A 82 -0.55 -9.50 9.79
C SER A 82 -0.60 -10.80 8.98
N ASP A 83 -0.55 -11.93 9.65
CA ASP A 83 -0.59 -13.25 8.98
C ASP A 83 -2.01 -13.78 8.75
N PHE A 84 -3.03 -13.13 9.33
CA PHE A 84 -4.42 -13.58 9.22
C PHE A 84 -5.30 -12.67 8.37
N ILE A 85 -4.80 -11.52 7.93
CA ILE A 85 -5.60 -10.55 7.17
C ILE A 85 -6.00 -11.09 5.79
N TYR A 86 -7.15 -10.65 5.33
CA TYR A 86 -7.65 -10.89 3.98
C TYR A 86 -8.56 -9.72 3.61
N ILE A 87 -8.96 -9.64 2.35
CA ILE A 87 -9.86 -8.56 1.94
C ILE A 87 -11.22 -8.82 2.59
N PRO A 88 -11.74 -7.87 3.39
CA PRO A 88 -13.03 -8.11 4.03
C PRO A 88 -14.11 -8.48 3.00
N PRO A 89 -14.95 -9.50 3.29
CA PRO A 89 -16.01 -9.87 2.35
C PRO A 89 -16.93 -8.72 1.98
N SER A 90 -17.18 -7.79 2.90
CA SER A 90 -17.98 -6.60 2.61
C SER A 90 -17.33 -5.71 1.56
N VAL A 91 -16.01 -5.62 1.52
CA VAL A 91 -15.29 -4.89 0.48
C VAL A 91 -15.39 -5.66 -0.85
N ARG A 92 -15.22 -6.99 -0.80
CA ARG A 92 -15.30 -7.80 -2.02
C ARG A 92 -16.67 -7.72 -2.68
N ARG A 93 -17.73 -7.51 -1.89
CA ARG A 93 -19.10 -7.38 -2.39
C ARG A 93 -19.48 -5.95 -2.76
N SER A 94 -18.57 -4.99 -2.57
CA SER A 94 -18.81 -3.58 -2.84
C SER A 94 -18.58 -3.24 -4.31
N SER A 95 -18.84 -1.97 -4.66
CA SER A 95 -18.61 -1.47 -6.01
C SER A 95 -17.12 -1.48 -6.35
N ARG A 96 -16.82 -1.42 -7.65
CA ARG A 96 -15.44 -1.32 -8.14
C ARG A 96 -14.72 -0.11 -7.55
N ARG A 97 -15.41 1.00 -7.39
CA ARG A 97 -14.85 2.22 -6.82
C ARG A 97 -14.35 2.00 -5.39
N ILE A 98 -15.16 1.35 -4.56
CA ILE A 98 -14.79 1.04 -3.17
C ILE A 98 -13.65 0.02 -3.13
N GLN A 99 -13.69 -0.99 -3.99
CA GLN A 99 -12.63 -1.99 -4.09
C GLN A 99 -11.29 -1.35 -4.47
N LYS A 100 -11.30 -0.41 -5.42
CA LYS A 100 -10.09 0.31 -5.81
C LYS A 100 -9.53 1.16 -4.68
N GLU A 101 -10.40 1.80 -3.89
CA GLU A 101 -9.95 2.61 -2.76
C GLU A 101 -9.33 1.74 -1.67
N TYR A 102 -9.88 0.55 -1.43
CA TYR A 102 -9.25 -0.41 -0.52
C TYR A 102 -7.84 -0.78 -1.02
N LEU A 103 -7.72 -1.13 -2.30
CA LEU A 103 -6.42 -1.50 -2.89
C LEU A 103 -5.43 -0.35 -2.78
N ARG A 104 -5.86 0.87 -3.15
CA ARG A 104 -4.95 2.02 -3.10
C ARG A 104 -4.40 2.23 -1.70
N ALA A 105 -5.28 2.21 -0.69
CA ALA A 105 -4.85 2.41 0.69
C ALA A 105 -3.91 1.30 1.15
N PHE A 106 -4.18 0.05 0.76
CA PHE A 106 -3.32 -1.06 1.13
C PHE A 106 -1.94 -0.95 0.43
N TYR A 107 -1.93 -0.55 -0.85
CA TYR A 107 -0.68 -0.30 -1.57
C TYR A 107 0.09 0.89 -0.99
N ASP A 108 -0.60 1.92 -0.51
CA ASP A 108 0.09 3.05 0.15
C ASP A 108 0.92 2.57 1.35
N ASP A 109 0.40 1.61 2.10
CA ASP A 109 1.12 1.10 3.28
C ASP A 109 2.15 0.04 2.89
N GLU A 110 1.73 -0.99 2.17
CA GLU A 110 2.50 -2.21 1.97
C GLU A 110 3.19 -2.29 0.61
N GLY A 111 2.81 -1.42 -0.33
CA GLY A 111 3.36 -1.43 -1.68
C GLY A 111 4.58 -0.55 -1.81
N SER A 112 5.43 -0.91 -2.77
CA SER A 112 6.67 -0.17 -3.00
C SER A 112 7.00 -0.18 -4.49
N PRO A 113 6.89 0.97 -5.17
CA PRO A 113 7.44 1.07 -6.52
C PRO A 113 8.96 1.10 -6.42
N SER A 114 9.62 0.34 -7.29
CA SER A 114 11.08 0.18 -7.26
C SER A 114 11.66 0.42 -8.64
N LEU A 115 12.68 1.26 -8.68
CA LEU A 115 13.45 1.54 -9.90
C LEU A 115 14.92 1.48 -9.54
N LYS A 116 15.64 0.54 -10.12
CA LYS A 116 17.05 0.35 -9.85
C LYS A 116 17.83 0.21 -11.15
N LEU A 117 19.03 0.74 -11.18
CA LEU A 117 19.92 0.58 -12.33
C LEU A 117 20.81 -0.66 -12.11
N ALA A 118 20.75 -1.58 -13.05
CA ALA A 118 21.68 -2.72 -13.07
C ALA A 118 22.98 -2.23 -13.70
N TYR A 119 24.01 -1.97 -12.88
CA TYR A 119 25.22 -1.31 -13.34
C TYR A 119 25.95 -2.08 -14.43
N LYS A 120 25.94 -3.42 -14.38
CA LYS A 120 26.64 -4.24 -15.36
C LYS A 120 26.03 -4.12 -16.76
N THR A 121 24.70 -4.14 -16.84
CA THR A 121 23.97 -4.07 -18.11
C THR A 121 23.51 -2.67 -18.46
N ARG A 122 23.54 -1.75 -17.47
CA ARG A 122 23.02 -0.38 -17.57
C ARG A 122 21.54 -0.38 -17.93
N GLU A 123 20.81 -1.38 -17.47
CA GLU A 123 19.36 -1.51 -17.68
C GLU A 123 18.59 -1.16 -16.42
N TRP A 124 17.45 -0.54 -16.61
CA TRP A 124 16.55 -0.23 -15.51
C TRP A 124 15.76 -1.46 -15.13
N LYS A 125 15.78 -1.78 -13.84
CA LYS A 125 14.92 -2.83 -13.26
C LYS A 125 13.75 -2.13 -12.58
N ARG A 126 12.56 -2.54 -12.95
CA ARG A 126 11.31 -1.87 -12.55
C ARG A 126 10.34 -2.87 -11.96
N CYS A 127 9.72 -2.53 -10.83
CA CYS A 127 8.59 -3.29 -10.34
C CYS A 127 7.77 -2.48 -9.33
N ILE A 128 6.54 -2.89 -9.12
CA ILE A 128 5.75 -2.48 -7.96
C ILE A 128 5.61 -3.74 -7.12
N ALA A 129 6.18 -3.75 -5.93
CA ALA A 129 6.16 -4.90 -5.04
C ALA A 129 5.15 -4.67 -3.93
N LEU A 130 4.44 -5.73 -3.55
CA LEU A 130 3.50 -5.72 -2.43
C LEU A 130 3.89 -6.89 -1.53
N THR A 131 4.24 -6.59 -0.30
CA THR A 131 4.72 -7.60 0.65
C THR A 131 3.69 -7.79 1.76
N SER A 132 3.46 -9.03 2.17
CA SER A 132 2.57 -9.34 3.29
C SER A 132 2.95 -10.68 3.91
N ASN A 133 2.69 -10.81 5.20
CA ASN A 133 2.81 -12.11 5.87
C ASN A 133 1.61 -13.01 5.56
N SER A 134 0.55 -12.47 5.00
CA SER A 134 -0.63 -13.24 4.62
C SER A 134 -0.57 -13.59 3.13
N TYR A 135 -0.39 -14.86 2.81
CA TYR A 135 -0.47 -15.34 1.43
C TYR A 135 -1.87 -15.07 0.88
N ARG A 136 -2.89 -15.28 1.72
CA ARG A 136 -4.30 -15.15 1.30
C ARG A 136 -4.60 -13.75 0.76
N ILE A 137 -4.18 -12.69 1.47
CA ILE A 137 -4.50 -11.34 0.98
C ILE A 137 -3.82 -11.05 -0.35
N LEU A 138 -2.58 -11.55 -0.54
CA LEU A 138 -1.90 -11.35 -1.82
C LEU A 138 -2.59 -12.09 -2.96
N GLU A 139 -3.08 -13.29 -2.70
CA GLU A 139 -3.83 -14.07 -3.69
C GLU A 139 -5.11 -13.35 -4.09
N GLU A 140 -5.82 -12.81 -3.10
CA GLU A 140 -7.05 -12.04 -3.34
C GLU A 140 -6.76 -10.75 -4.09
N ILE A 141 -5.67 -10.05 -3.74
CA ILE A 141 -5.29 -8.82 -4.44
C ILE A 141 -4.88 -9.13 -5.88
N LYS A 142 -4.18 -10.23 -6.10
CA LYS A 142 -3.83 -10.67 -7.46
C LYS A 142 -5.09 -10.80 -8.31
N SER A 143 -6.12 -11.43 -7.78
CA SER A 143 -7.42 -11.57 -8.46
C SER A 143 -8.08 -10.21 -8.70
N PHE A 144 -8.03 -9.32 -7.72
CA PHE A 144 -8.60 -7.98 -7.85
C PHE A 144 -7.89 -7.16 -8.93
N LEU A 145 -6.57 -7.25 -9.03
CA LEU A 145 -5.81 -6.54 -10.06
C LEU A 145 -6.26 -6.98 -11.46
N GLU A 146 -6.49 -8.28 -11.65
CA GLU A 146 -7.04 -8.80 -12.90
C GLU A 146 -8.43 -8.24 -13.16
N TYR A 147 -9.31 -8.42 -12.18
CA TYR A 147 -10.73 -8.12 -12.32
C TYR A 147 -10.99 -6.61 -12.50
N LEU A 148 -10.33 -5.78 -11.70
CA LEU A 148 -10.60 -4.34 -11.69
C LEU A 148 -9.87 -3.58 -12.79
N SER A 149 -8.69 -4.03 -13.16
CA SER A 149 -7.79 -3.20 -13.99
C SER A 149 -7.06 -3.99 -15.05
N GLN A 150 -7.37 -5.26 -15.21
CA GLN A 150 -6.72 -6.12 -16.19
C GLN A 150 -5.19 -6.10 -16.07
N ILE A 151 -4.71 -6.04 -14.83
CA ILE A 151 -3.28 -6.10 -14.52
C ILE A 151 -2.92 -7.55 -14.21
N HIS A 152 -2.02 -8.12 -15.02
CA HIS A 152 -1.48 -9.46 -14.80
C HIS A 152 -0.24 -9.32 -13.92
N SER A 153 -0.39 -9.59 -12.63
CA SER A 153 0.75 -9.58 -11.71
C SER A 153 1.47 -10.93 -11.78
N ASN A 154 2.69 -10.95 -11.27
CA ASN A 154 3.54 -12.14 -11.31
C ASN A 154 3.11 -13.15 -10.24
N LYS A 155 3.66 -14.36 -10.31
CA LYS A 155 3.45 -15.40 -9.31
C LYS A 155 3.88 -14.88 -7.92
N ILE A 156 3.09 -15.19 -6.89
CA ILE A 156 3.45 -14.84 -5.52
C ILE A 156 4.66 -15.69 -5.11
N ILE A 157 5.67 -15.03 -4.55
CA ILE A 157 6.92 -15.67 -4.15
C ILE A 157 7.06 -15.57 -2.63
N ARG A 158 7.45 -16.66 -2.00
CA ARG A 158 7.81 -16.65 -0.59
C ARG A 158 9.22 -16.07 -0.47
N THR A 159 9.39 -15.05 0.33
CA THR A 159 10.69 -14.43 0.53
C THR A 159 11.55 -15.29 1.46
N LYS A 160 12.85 -15.23 1.31
CA LYS A 160 13.75 -15.89 2.26
C LYS A 160 13.70 -15.10 3.56
N PRO A 161 13.48 -15.79 4.68
CA PRO A 161 13.40 -15.06 5.95
C PRO A 161 14.76 -14.47 6.33
N HIS A 162 14.73 -13.22 6.76
CA HIS A 162 15.90 -12.59 7.36
C HIS A 162 16.07 -13.01 8.83
N SER A 163 15.05 -13.65 9.37
CA SER A 163 15.05 -14.22 10.72
C SER A 163 14.19 -15.48 10.71
N ASN A 164 14.30 -16.28 11.73
CA ASN A 164 13.61 -17.59 11.82
C ASN A 164 12.08 -17.46 11.97
N TYR A 165 11.54 -16.26 11.96
CA TYR A 165 10.15 -16.06 12.37
C TYR A 165 9.19 -15.60 11.28
N ASP A 166 9.68 -15.12 10.14
CA ASP A 166 8.74 -14.44 9.25
C ASP A 166 8.77 -14.91 7.80
N UNK A 167 7.86 -15.33 7.12
CA UNK A 167 7.75 -15.58 6.03
C UNK A 167 7.08 -14.65 5.50
N SER A 168 7.39 -14.06 4.86
CA SER A 168 6.59 -13.11 4.12
C SER A 168 6.52 -13.51 2.66
N TYR A 169 5.55 -12.97 2.01
CA TYR A 169 5.29 -13.24 0.60
C TYR A 169 5.34 -11.92 -0.16
N VAL A 170 5.68 -11.98 -1.44
CA VAL A 170 5.70 -10.79 -2.29
C VAL A 170 4.97 -11.05 -3.60
N LEU A 171 4.14 -10.09 -3.98
CA LEU A 171 3.43 -10.03 -5.25
C LEU A 171 4.00 -8.85 -6.01
N THR A 172 4.47 -9.07 -7.25
CA THR A 172 5.05 -7.99 -8.03
C THR A 172 4.25 -7.73 -9.31
N ILE A 173 4.24 -6.46 -9.70
CA ILE A 173 3.73 -6.01 -10.99
C ILE A 173 4.93 -5.55 -11.80
N THR A 174 5.04 -6.02 -13.04
CA THR A 174 6.08 -5.59 -13.99
C THR A 174 5.43 -5.29 -15.34
N GLY A 175 6.14 -4.58 -16.18
CA GLY A 175 5.71 -4.26 -17.53
C GLY A 175 5.07 -2.90 -17.65
N LYS A 176 5.42 -2.17 -18.73
CA LYS A 176 4.99 -0.80 -18.95
C LYS A 176 3.46 -0.67 -18.96
N LYS A 177 2.78 -1.55 -19.67
CA LYS A 177 1.31 -1.50 -19.75
C LYS A 177 0.68 -1.65 -18.37
N ASN A 178 1.20 -2.58 -17.56
CA ASN A 178 0.69 -2.80 -16.20
C ASN A 178 0.94 -1.57 -15.31
N PHE A 179 2.11 -0.93 -15.45
CA PHE A 179 2.40 0.28 -14.65
C PHE A 179 1.46 1.42 -15.01
N ILE A 180 1.16 1.59 -16.30
CA ILE A 180 0.22 2.63 -16.76
C ILE A 180 -1.17 2.34 -16.19
N LYS A 181 -1.63 1.10 -16.27
CA LYS A 181 -2.93 0.70 -15.71
C LYS A 181 -2.97 0.94 -14.21
N PHE A 182 -1.90 0.57 -13.50
CA PHE A 182 -1.84 0.78 -12.05
C PHE A 182 -1.94 2.27 -11.70
N GLN A 183 -1.16 3.12 -12.39
CA GLN A 183 -1.19 4.56 -12.15
C GLN A 183 -2.59 5.13 -12.40
N ARG A 184 -3.24 4.70 -13.48
CA ARG A 184 -4.55 5.21 -13.88
C ARG A 184 -5.68 4.75 -12.96
N HIS A 185 -5.67 3.49 -12.55
CA HIS A 185 -6.83 2.88 -11.90
C HIS A 185 -6.70 2.71 -10.40
N ILE A 186 -5.49 2.62 -9.88
CA ILE A 186 -5.25 2.39 -8.45
C ILE A 186 -4.42 3.53 -7.87
N GLY A 187 -3.16 3.62 -8.26
CA GLY A 187 -2.27 4.70 -7.86
C GLY A 187 -1.88 4.66 -6.40
N PHE A 188 -1.29 5.76 -5.97
CA PHE A 188 -0.87 6.02 -4.59
C PHE A 188 -1.35 7.39 -4.15
N LYS A 189 -1.54 7.58 -2.85
CA LYS A 189 -1.69 8.89 -2.24
C LYS A 189 -0.40 9.34 -1.56
N HIS A 190 0.45 8.41 -1.17
CA HIS A 190 1.75 8.66 -0.56
C HIS A 190 2.63 9.45 -1.55
N PRO A 191 3.05 10.68 -1.23
CA PRO A 191 3.75 11.54 -2.21
C PRO A 191 5.03 10.93 -2.77
N ARG A 192 5.84 10.27 -1.93
CA ARG A 192 7.07 9.63 -2.41
C ARG A 192 6.78 8.50 -3.38
N LYS A 193 5.69 7.75 -3.13
CA LYS A 193 5.34 6.62 -4.00
C LYS A 193 4.75 7.12 -5.32
N ILE A 194 3.99 8.23 -5.29
CA ILE A 194 3.51 8.90 -6.51
C ILE A 194 4.71 9.27 -7.37
N LYS A 195 5.69 9.94 -6.77
CA LYS A 195 6.89 10.40 -7.50
C LYS A 195 7.69 9.21 -8.04
N LYS A 196 7.89 8.17 -7.22
CA LYS A 196 8.67 7.00 -7.63
C LYS A 196 7.99 6.27 -8.79
N LEU A 197 6.67 6.16 -8.77
CA LEU A 197 5.93 5.54 -9.88
C LEU A 197 6.10 6.35 -11.17
N GLN A 198 6.08 7.68 -11.08
CA GLN A 198 6.30 8.52 -12.25
C GLN A 198 7.73 8.34 -12.78
N LEU A 199 8.74 8.30 -11.91
CA LEU A 199 10.12 8.05 -12.33
C LEU A 199 10.27 6.69 -13.02
N LEU A 200 9.55 5.70 -12.50
CA LEU A 200 9.53 4.35 -13.08
C LEU A 200 8.99 4.39 -14.51
N LEU A 201 7.92 5.16 -14.75
CA LEU A 201 7.38 5.34 -16.11
C LEU A 201 8.33 6.17 -16.99
N ASP A 202 8.94 7.23 -16.43
CA ASP A 202 9.89 8.06 -17.15
C ASP A 202 11.12 7.26 -17.61
N SER A 203 11.48 6.21 -16.86
CA SER A 203 12.66 5.41 -17.15
C SER A 203 12.61 4.74 -18.53
N TYR A 204 11.42 4.57 -19.09
CA TYR A 204 11.30 3.98 -20.42
C TYR A 204 11.86 4.89 -21.52
N ASN A 205 11.98 6.20 -21.24
CA ASN A 205 12.63 7.15 -22.15
C ASN A 205 14.08 7.45 -21.75
N ALA A 206 14.53 6.96 -20.59
CA ALA A 206 15.87 7.21 -20.05
C ALA A 206 16.80 6.03 -20.37
N THR A 207 17.11 5.87 -21.67
CA THR A 207 17.89 4.74 -22.18
C THR A 207 19.26 5.22 -22.64
N SER A 208 20.10 4.26 -23.04
CA SER A 208 21.43 4.55 -23.59
C SER A 208 21.36 5.43 -24.85
N ARG A 209 20.23 5.39 -25.54
CA ARG A 209 20.02 6.23 -26.74
C ARG A 209 19.63 7.66 -26.39
N ASN A 210 19.23 7.90 -25.15
CA ASN A 210 18.86 9.25 -24.66
C ASN A 210 19.68 9.54 -23.41
N LYS A 211 20.93 9.93 -23.64
CA LYS A 211 21.89 10.11 -22.54
C LYS A 211 21.47 11.20 -21.55
N ALA A 212 20.91 12.31 -22.04
CA ALA A 212 20.49 13.39 -21.16
C ALA A 212 19.40 12.93 -20.19
N ALA A 213 18.37 12.23 -20.69
CA ALA A 213 17.31 11.69 -19.86
C ALA A 213 17.85 10.63 -18.88
N PHE A 214 18.77 9.78 -19.35
CA PHE A 214 19.39 8.74 -18.52
C PHE A 214 20.14 9.36 -17.33
N GLU A 215 20.99 10.36 -17.59
CA GLU A 215 21.78 11.01 -16.53
C GLU A 215 20.88 11.79 -15.57
N LYS A 216 19.86 12.45 -16.09
CA LYS A 216 18.89 13.17 -15.25
C LYS A 216 18.20 12.21 -14.28
N LEU A 217 17.72 11.08 -14.77
CA LEU A 217 17.03 10.08 -13.93
C LEU A 217 17.98 9.47 -12.90
N LYS A 218 19.19 9.12 -13.33
CA LYS A 218 20.22 8.58 -12.44
C LYS A 218 20.51 9.55 -11.29
N ASN A 219 20.62 10.85 -11.59
CA ASN A 219 20.87 11.88 -10.59
C ASN A 219 19.67 12.06 -9.64
N GLU A 220 18.45 11.99 -10.17
CA GLU A 220 17.24 12.10 -9.35
C GLU A 220 17.15 10.97 -8.33
N LEU A 221 17.50 9.75 -8.74
CA LEU A 221 17.46 8.58 -7.86
C LEU A 221 18.55 8.63 -6.79
N ALA A 222 19.66 9.33 -7.06
CA ALA A 222 20.77 9.44 -6.13
C ALA A 222 20.51 10.50 -5.04
N ARG A 223 19.51 11.39 -5.23
CA ARG A 223 19.18 12.42 -4.24
C ARG A 223 18.55 11.80 -3.01
N PRO A 224 18.97 12.21 -1.79
CA PRO A 224 18.30 11.70 -0.59
C PRO A 224 16.84 12.18 -0.55
N PRO A 225 15.95 11.39 0.04
CA PRO A 225 14.55 11.82 0.18
C PRO A 225 14.45 13.07 1.06
N LYS A 226 13.60 14.02 0.66
CA LYS A 226 13.29 15.23 1.45
C LYS A 226 12.23 14.90 2.48
#